data_3638d2c4739b02cafbdba09b768c7c94
#
_entry.id   3638d2c4739b02cafbdba09b768c7c94
#
_cell.length_a   1.000
_cell.length_b   1.000
_cell.length_c   1.000
_cell.angle_alpha   90.00
_cell.angle_beta   90.00
_cell.angle_gamma   90.00
#
_symmetry.space_group_name_H-M   'P 1'
#
loop_
_entity.id
_entity.type
_entity.pdbx_description
1 polymer ?
#
loop_
_entity_poly.entity_id
_entity_poly.type
_entity_poly.pdbx_seq_one_letter_code
_entity_poly.pdbx_strand_id
1 'polypeptide(L)'
;VYVAGLAGSGGDLTLSLPRLLLQQKRIQGLIMGSGNPRRDIPRYADLYLRGRMNLDDLVSRKITLADIDAGYAALRDPDVARVVVTSF
;
A
#
# COMPACT_ATOMS: atom_id res chain seq x y z
N VAL A 1 -5.90 16.48 2.47
CA VAL A 1 -4.95 15.63 1.75
C VAL A 1 -4.44 14.56 2.70
N TYR A 2 -4.42 13.32 2.25
CA TYR A 2 -3.81 12.22 2.97
C TYR A 2 -2.47 11.88 2.31
N VAL A 3 -1.44 11.67 3.12
CA VAL A 3 -0.12 11.24 2.66
C VAL A 3 0.07 9.80 3.12
N ALA A 4 0.10 8.88 2.18
CA ALA A 4 0.29 7.45 2.41
C ALA A 4 1.59 6.98 1.75
N GLY A 5 2.29 6.08 2.43
CA GLY A 5 3.55 5.51 1.96
C GLY A 5 4.75 6.03 2.73
N LEU A 6 5.82 5.25 2.68
CA LEU A 6 7.11 5.62 3.23
C LEU A 6 7.96 6.17 2.08
N ALA A 7 8.26 7.46 2.11
CA ALA A 7 9.32 8.00 1.28
C ALA A 7 10.66 7.39 1.76
N GLY A 8 11.58 7.16 0.83
CA GLY A 8 12.95 6.83 1.20
C GLY A 8 13.57 7.92 2.08
N SER A 9 14.75 7.66 2.64
CA SER A 9 15.47 8.62 3.45
C SER A 9 15.62 9.97 2.70
N GLY A 10 15.10 11.06 3.28
CA GLY A 10 15.19 12.41 2.73
C GLY A 10 13.93 12.95 2.04
N GLY A 11 12.79 12.29 2.21
CA GLY A 11 11.52 12.81 1.68
C GLY A 11 10.96 13.94 2.54
N ASP A 12 11.41 15.19 2.30
CA ASP A 12 10.87 16.38 2.96
C ASP A 12 9.70 16.95 2.16
N LEU A 13 8.71 17.47 2.87
CA LEU A 13 7.55 18.16 2.28
C LEU A 13 7.61 19.65 2.62
N THR A 14 7.84 20.48 1.63
CA THR A 14 7.78 21.94 1.78
C THR A 14 6.36 22.43 1.52
N LEU A 15 5.80 23.17 2.47
CA LEU A 15 4.43 23.67 2.40
C LEU A 15 4.39 25.19 2.42
N SER A 16 3.52 25.77 1.60
CA SER A 16 3.19 27.19 1.68
C SER A 16 2.17 27.41 2.81
N LEU A 17 2.61 27.99 3.91
CA LEU A 17 1.75 28.31 5.05
C LEU A 17 0.56 29.20 4.68
N PRO A 18 0.72 30.27 3.86
CA PRO A 18 -0.43 31.07 3.41
C PRO A 18 -1.47 30.26 2.66
N ARG A 19 -1.05 29.34 1.77
CA ARG A 19 -1.99 28.46 1.05
C ARG A 19 -2.70 27.48 1.98
N LEU A 20 -1.99 26.95 2.97
CA LEU A 20 -2.58 26.03 3.95
C LEU A 20 -3.70 26.74 4.75
N LEU A 21 -3.43 27.96 5.21
CA LEU A 21 -4.37 28.75 6.01
C LEU A 21 -5.56 29.25 5.17
N LEU A 22 -5.30 29.95 4.06
CA LEU A 22 -6.35 30.55 3.24
C LEU A 22 -7.29 29.53 2.61
N GLN A 23 -6.78 28.35 2.28
CA GLN A 23 -7.57 27.26 1.70
C GLN A 23 -8.09 26.28 2.75
N GLN A 24 -7.86 26.53 4.05
CA GLN A 24 -8.30 25.67 5.16
C GLN A 24 -7.98 24.19 4.94
N LYS A 25 -6.81 23.90 4.37
CA LYS A 25 -6.38 22.53 4.04
C LYS A 25 -5.93 21.79 5.29
N ARG A 26 -6.24 20.49 5.32
CA ARG A 26 -5.69 19.54 6.29
C ARG A 26 -4.77 18.56 5.60
N ILE A 27 -3.62 18.28 6.22
CA ILE A 27 -2.67 17.26 5.79
C ILE A 27 -2.55 16.25 6.92
N GLN A 28 -2.72 14.99 6.59
CA GLN A 28 -2.66 13.89 7.55
C GLN A 28 -1.84 12.75 6.99
N GLY A 29 -0.83 12.30 7.74
CA GLY A 29 -0.10 11.09 7.44
C GLY A 29 -0.93 9.84 7.74
N LEU A 30 -0.76 8.80 6.94
CA LEU A 30 -1.33 7.48 7.15
C LEU A 30 -0.22 6.43 7.16
N ILE A 31 -0.29 5.54 8.12
CA ILE A 31 0.52 4.31 8.14
C ILE A 31 -0.42 3.11 8.07
N MET A 32 -0.22 2.22 7.12
CA MET A 32 -1.03 1.00 6.93
C MET A 32 -2.55 1.26 7.00
N GLY A 33 -2.99 2.38 6.39
CA GLY A 33 -4.39 2.81 6.39
C GLY A 33 -4.93 3.30 7.74
N SER A 34 -4.07 3.46 8.78
CA SER A 34 -4.47 3.80 10.16
C SER A 34 -5.54 2.86 10.73
N GLY A 35 -5.60 1.63 10.22
CA GLY A 35 -6.58 0.61 10.58
C GLY A 35 -6.15 -0.25 11.78
N ASN A 36 -7.07 -1.09 12.22
CA ASN A 36 -6.80 -2.14 13.20
C ASN A 36 -6.75 -3.50 12.47
N PRO A 37 -5.55 -4.09 12.25
CA PRO A 37 -5.40 -5.32 11.48
C PRO A 37 -6.25 -6.49 12.00
N ARG A 38 -6.36 -6.63 13.32
CA ARG A 38 -7.14 -7.73 13.94
C ARG A 38 -8.64 -7.65 13.61
N ARG A 39 -9.17 -6.44 13.46
CA ARG A 39 -10.57 -6.20 13.09
C ARG A 39 -10.74 -6.16 11.57
N ASP A 40 -9.83 -5.51 10.89
CA ASP A 40 -10.05 -5.11 9.50
C ASP A 40 -9.69 -6.23 8.52
N ILE A 41 -8.68 -7.09 8.82
CA ILE A 41 -8.32 -8.24 7.97
C ILE A 41 -9.49 -9.24 7.83
N PRO A 42 -10.15 -9.71 8.92
CA PRO A 42 -11.31 -10.59 8.78
C PRO A 42 -12.45 -9.96 7.98
N ARG A 43 -12.66 -8.64 8.13
CA ARG A 43 -13.68 -7.90 7.39
C ARG A 43 -13.36 -7.84 5.89
N TYR A 44 -12.11 -7.61 5.52
CA TYR A 44 -11.68 -7.61 4.12
C TYR A 44 -11.79 -9.00 3.50
N ALA A 45 -11.43 -10.04 4.24
CA ALA A 45 -11.60 -11.41 3.80
C ALA A 45 -13.09 -11.74 3.52
N ASP A 46 -14.00 -11.34 4.41
CA ASP A 46 -15.45 -11.52 4.19
C ASP A 46 -15.94 -10.75 2.95
N LEU A 47 -15.50 -9.52 2.75
CA LEU A 47 -15.83 -8.74 1.55
C LEU A 47 -15.32 -9.38 0.27
N TYR A 48 -14.09 -9.93 0.28
CA TYR A 48 -13.52 -10.66 -0.83
C TYR A 48 -14.31 -11.92 -1.15
N LEU A 49 -14.60 -12.75 -0.14
CA LEU A 49 -15.38 -13.99 -0.31
C LEU A 49 -16.81 -13.74 -0.84
N ARG A 50 -17.38 -12.58 -0.54
CA ARG A 50 -18.70 -12.16 -1.07
C ARG A 50 -18.62 -11.47 -2.44
N GLY A 51 -17.44 -11.41 -3.06
CA GLY A 51 -17.24 -10.75 -4.36
C GLY A 51 -17.41 -9.23 -4.33
N ARG A 52 -17.34 -8.61 -3.13
CA ARG A 52 -17.49 -7.16 -2.94
C ARG A 52 -16.15 -6.43 -2.86
N MET A 53 -15.05 -7.15 -2.89
CA MET A 53 -13.68 -6.64 -2.89
C MET A 53 -12.85 -7.49 -3.84
N ASN A 54 -12.17 -6.87 -4.78
CA ASN A 54 -11.23 -7.55 -5.66
C ASN A 54 -9.82 -7.43 -5.06
N LEU A 55 -9.21 -8.55 -4.71
CA LEU A 55 -7.82 -8.64 -4.26
C LEU A 55 -6.93 -9.34 -5.30
N ASP A 56 -7.53 -10.10 -6.20
CA ASP A 56 -6.79 -10.91 -7.18
C ASP A 56 -5.98 -10.03 -8.14
N ASP A 57 -6.52 -8.90 -8.58
CA ASP A 57 -5.85 -7.95 -9.47
C ASP A 57 -4.62 -7.29 -8.80
N LEU A 58 -4.51 -7.36 -7.48
CA LEU A 58 -3.32 -6.87 -6.77
C LEU A 58 -2.14 -7.84 -6.85
N VAL A 59 -2.38 -9.10 -7.19
CA VAL A 59 -1.35 -10.13 -7.30
C VAL A 59 -0.75 -10.10 -8.70
N SER A 60 0.33 -9.34 -8.88
CA SER A 60 1.00 -9.21 -10.18
C SER A 60 1.77 -10.46 -10.57
N ARG A 61 2.39 -11.16 -9.60
CA ARG A 61 3.20 -12.37 -9.83
C ARG A 61 3.05 -13.36 -8.67
N LYS A 62 3.01 -14.65 -9.02
CA LYS A 62 3.15 -15.77 -8.09
C LYS A 62 4.51 -16.40 -8.32
N ILE A 63 5.26 -16.66 -7.26
CA ILE A 63 6.62 -17.20 -7.32
C ILE A 63 6.78 -18.35 -6.32
N THR A 64 7.88 -19.10 -6.48
CA THR A 64 8.36 -20.05 -5.47
C THR A 64 9.27 -19.34 -4.45
N LEU A 65 9.52 -19.96 -3.31
CA LEU A 65 10.48 -19.41 -2.34
C LEU A 65 11.91 -19.32 -2.94
N ALA A 66 12.27 -20.23 -3.83
CA ALA A 66 13.58 -20.21 -4.51
C ALA A 66 13.78 -18.95 -5.37
N ASP A 67 12.70 -18.32 -5.85
CA ASP A 67 12.74 -17.12 -6.70
C ASP A 67 12.62 -15.81 -5.91
N ILE A 68 12.80 -15.84 -4.59
CA ILE A 68 12.53 -14.69 -3.71
C ILE A 68 13.34 -13.44 -4.09
N ASP A 69 14.60 -13.59 -4.47
CA ASP A 69 15.46 -12.47 -4.87
C ASP A 69 14.96 -11.81 -6.16
N ALA A 70 14.54 -12.63 -7.13
CA ALA A 70 13.91 -12.13 -8.35
C ALA A 70 12.57 -11.45 -8.06
N GLY A 71 11.82 -11.96 -7.08
CA GLY A 71 10.60 -11.34 -6.57
C GLY A 71 10.83 -9.94 -6.00
N TYR A 72 11.85 -9.77 -5.17
CA TYR A 72 12.24 -8.46 -4.64
C TYR A 72 12.72 -7.50 -5.73
N ALA A 73 13.49 -8.00 -6.70
CA ALA A 73 13.93 -7.19 -7.83
C ALA A 73 12.75 -6.67 -8.66
N ALA A 74 11.72 -7.50 -8.86
CA ALA A 74 10.51 -7.15 -9.60
C ALA A 74 9.71 -6.00 -8.94
N LEU A 75 9.77 -5.82 -7.62
CA LEU A 75 9.07 -4.73 -6.92
C LEU A 75 9.61 -3.32 -7.25
N ARG A 76 10.72 -3.23 -7.98
CA ARG A 76 11.23 -1.94 -8.51
C ARG A 76 10.48 -1.48 -9.76
N ASP A 77 9.76 -2.39 -10.39
CA ASP A 77 8.91 -2.10 -11.53
C ASP A 77 7.59 -1.46 -11.01
N PRO A 78 7.24 -0.25 -11.44
CA PRO A 78 6.02 0.44 -10.99
C PRO A 78 4.73 -0.30 -11.37
N ASP A 79 4.77 -1.18 -12.38
CA ASP A 79 3.62 -1.96 -12.82
C ASP A 79 3.41 -3.23 -11.96
N VAL A 80 4.36 -3.55 -11.06
CA VAL A 80 4.26 -4.68 -10.14
C VAL A 80 3.70 -4.24 -8.79
N ALA A 81 2.44 -4.52 -8.53
CA ALA A 81 1.79 -4.19 -7.26
C ALA A 81 2.18 -5.15 -6.13
N ARG A 82 2.13 -6.47 -6.40
CA ARG A 82 2.42 -7.51 -5.40
C ARG A 82 3.06 -8.74 -6.04
N VAL A 83 4.09 -9.26 -5.37
CA VAL A 83 4.66 -10.58 -5.63
C VAL A 83 4.33 -11.48 -4.44
N VAL A 84 3.75 -12.64 -4.69
CA VAL A 84 3.29 -13.58 -3.65
C VAL A 84 4.00 -14.90 -3.79
N VAL A 85 4.63 -15.38 -2.71
CA VAL A 85 5.20 -16.73 -2.64
C VAL A 85 4.04 -17.70 -2.41
N THR A 86 3.83 -18.65 -3.33
CA THR A 86 2.72 -19.61 -3.30
C THR A 86 3.17 -21.05 -3.14
N SER A 87 4.47 -21.30 -3.21
CA SER A 87 5.07 -22.62 -2.98
C SER A 87 6.43 -22.50 -2.29
N PHE A 88 6.77 -23.52 -1.48
CA PHE A 88 7.96 -23.61 -0.66
C PHE A 88 8.82 -24.78 -1.08
#